data_e5ef95f02b94f5ce724330a629cffa02
#
_entry.id   e5ef95f02b94f5ce724330a629cffa02
#
_cell.length_a   1.000
_cell.length_b   1.000
_cell.length_c   1.000
_cell.angle_alpha   90.00
_cell.angle_beta   90.00
_cell.angle_gamma   90.00
#
_symmetry.space_group_name_H-M   'P 1'
#
loop_
_entity.id
_entity.type
_entity.pdbx_description
1 polymer ?
#
loop_
_entity_poly.entity_id
_entity_poly.type
_entity_poly.pdbx_seq_one_letter_code
_entity_poly.pdbx_strand_id
1 'polypeptide(L)'
;MQETIVVKCGGNAAVDPLAVCEDIAGLTRERRPVVLVHGGSADIEGLAARMGVASRRLTAPDGVSARYTDAETLQVVHLALAGLAKPRLLTALASAGVSAVGLTGLDGGLLRARRKTAHRAVVDGRRIVIRDDHSGRITEVNDALLRTLLAAGHVPVVSPPAVAEDGRPVNTDADRAAAAVAAGLGAGTLVLLTGAPGVLADPADEDSVLPVCAVAPSGTPPFTGGGMGLKLVAAREALQGGVGRVLIADGRRRDPVRAALAGSATEVVLEGGPAVAAPDAAIGAGR
;
A
#
# COMPACT_ATOMS: atom_id res chain seq x y z
N MET A 1 5.76 -3.22 24.38
CA MET A 1 6.47 -3.16 23.08
C MET A 1 5.89 -2.00 22.30
N GLN A 2 6.71 -1.23 21.60
CA GLN A 2 6.19 -0.18 20.72
C GLN A 2 5.38 -0.82 19.58
N GLU A 3 4.29 -0.16 19.19
CA GLU A 3 3.42 -0.64 18.11
C GLU A 3 4.12 -0.63 16.77
N THR A 4 3.91 -1.69 15.98
CA THR A 4 4.45 -1.79 14.62
C THR A 4 3.75 -0.80 13.70
N ILE A 5 4.53 -0.11 12.88
CA ILE A 5 4.05 0.76 11.82
C ILE A 5 4.26 0.05 10.49
N VAL A 6 3.21 -0.04 9.69
CA VAL A 6 3.33 -0.45 8.29
C VAL A 6 3.21 0.79 7.41
N VAL A 7 4.22 1.02 6.58
CA VAL A 7 4.27 2.14 5.64
C VAL A 7 4.13 1.60 4.23
N LYS A 8 3.16 2.08 3.49
CA LYS A 8 3.05 1.79 2.07
C LYS A 8 3.58 2.97 1.25
N CYS A 9 4.70 2.75 0.57
CA CYS A 9 5.24 3.70 -0.39
C CYS A 9 4.53 3.55 -1.74
N GLY A 10 3.94 4.64 -2.24
CA GLY A 10 3.31 4.67 -3.56
C GLY A 10 4.32 4.40 -4.68
N GLY A 11 3.85 3.75 -5.74
CA GLY A 11 4.68 3.45 -6.93
C GLY A 11 4.49 4.45 -8.07
N ASN A 12 3.82 5.58 -7.86
CA ASN A 12 3.74 6.65 -8.84
C ASN A 12 4.92 7.63 -8.66
N ALA A 13 5.24 8.39 -9.71
CA ALA A 13 6.38 9.30 -9.72
C ALA A 13 6.26 10.49 -8.74
N ALA A 14 5.07 10.71 -8.15
CA ALA A 14 4.86 11.84 -7.24
C ALA A 14 5.36 11.56 -5.81
N VAL A 15 5.45 10.30 -5.38
CA VAL A 15 5.98 9.94 -4.05
C VAL A 15 7.50 9.88 -4.12
N ASP A 16 8.19 10.56 -3.21
CA ASP A 16 9.64 10.51 -3.11
C ASP A 16 10.11 9.31 -2.26
N PRO A 17 10.64 8.24 -2.87
CA PRO A 17 11.07 7.06 -2.12
C PRO A 17 12.26 7.34 -1.19
N LEU A 18 13.11 8.32 -1.50
CA LEU A 18 14.26 8.67 -0.68
C LEU A 18 13.82 9.34 0.62
N ALA A 19 12.93 10.31 0.54
CA ALA A 19 12.33 10.94 1.72
C ALA A 19 11.63 9.92 2.63
N VAL A 20 10.92 8.95 2.05
CA VAL A 20 10.31 7.84 2.82
C VAL A 20 11.38 7.01 3.54
N CYS A 21 12.49 6.67 2.87
CA CYS A 21 13.57 5.89 3.47
C CYS A 21 14.30 6.65 4.59
N GLU A 22 14.55 7.95 4.43
CA GLU A 22 15.14 8.81 5.46
C GLU A 22 14.23 8.90 6.69
N ASP A 23 12.94 9.01 6.48
CA ASP A 23 11.96 9.09 7.56
C ASP A 23 11.83 7.76 8.32
N ILE A 24 11.85 6.63 7.60
CA ILE A 24 11.94 5.29 8.20
C ILE A 24 13.23 5.15 9.03
N ALA A 25 14.36 5.65 8.54
CA ALA A 25 15.62 5.64 9.29
C ALA A 25 15.51 6.43 10.62
N GLY A 26 14.78 7.53 10.61
CA GLY A 26 14.46 8.25 11.83
C GLY A 26 13.65 7.40 12.83
N LEU A 27 12.60 6.73 12.35
CA LEU A 27 11.75 5.87 13.18
C LEU A 27 12.52 4.67 13.75
N THR A 28 13.41 4.06 12.95
CA THR A 28 14.24 2.92 13.43
C THR A 28 15.25 3.35 14.49
N ARG A 29 15.83 4.55 14.39
CA ARG A 29 16.66 5.14 15.46
C ARG A 29 15.90 5.33 16.78
N GLU A 30 14.61 5.61 16.69
CA GLU A 30 13.68 5.67 17.84
C GLU A 30 13.22 4.28 18.31
N ARG A 31 13.79 3.21 17.73
CA ARG A 31 13.44 1.80 18.00
C ARG A 31 11.98 1.45 17.67
N ARG A 32 11.32 2.20 16.79
CA ARG A 32 9.98 1.88 16.31
C ARG A 32 10.07 0.77 15.26
N PRO A 33 9.37 -0.35 15.43
CA PRO A 33 9.34 -1.41 14.42
C PRO A 33 8.56 -0.94 13.19
N VAL A 34 9.19 -1.00 12.01
CA VAL A 34 8.62 -0.55 10.74
C VAL A 34 8.68 -1.66 9.71
N VAL A 35 7.61 -1.84 8.96
CA VAL A 35 7.57 -2.63 7.72
C VAL A 35 7.28 -1.69 6.55
N LEU A 36 8.11 -1.71 5.52
CA LEU A 36 7.88 -0.96 4.29
C LEU A 36 7.23 -1.88 3.25
N VAL A 37 6.07 -1.51 2.75
CA VAL A 37 5.43 -2.18 1.61
C VAL A 37 5.46 -1.24 0.42
N HIS A 38 5.90 -1.71 -0.74
CA HIS A 38 6.00 -0.86 -1.92
C HIS A 38 5.27 -1.42 -3.13
N GLY A 39 4.81 -0.53 -3.98
CA GLY A 39 4.42 -0.78 -5.35
C GLY A 39 5.52 -0.33 -6.31
N GLY A 40 5.17 -0.09 -7.55
CA GLY A 40 6.11 0.37 -8.59
C GLY A 40 5.41 0.58 -9.92
N SER A 41 4.27 1.27 -9.93
CA SER A 41 3.49 1.46 -11.18
C SER A 41 4.31 2.14 -12.27
N ALA A 42 5.10 3.15 -11.93
CA ALA A 42 5.97 3.84 -12.88
C ALA A 42 7.07 2.90 -13.42
N ASP A 43 7.69 2.09 -12.56
CA ASP A 43 8.70 1.11 -12.98
C ASP A 43 8.10 0.01 -13.86
N ILE A 44 6.90 -0.47 -13.51
CA ILE A 44 6.18 -1.47 -14.30
C ILE A 44 5.86 -0.91 -15.69
N GLU A 45 5.34 0.31 -15.77
CA GLU A 45 4.99 0.96 -17.04
C GLU A 45 6.23 1.23 -17.90
N GLY A 46 7.30 1.75 -17.30
CA GLY A 46 8.57 1.97 -17.99
C GLY A 46 9.22 0.68 -18.49
N LEU A 47 9.18 -0.39 -17.70
CA LEU A 47 9.73 -1.70 -18.11
C LEU A 47 8.84 -2.36 -19.17
N ALA A 48 7.50 -2.31 -19.03
CA ALA A 48 6.55 -2.81 -20.03
C ALA A 48 6.80 -2.16 -21.40
N ALA A 49 6.93 -0.83 -21.44
CA ALA A 49 7.24 -0.10 -22.67
C ALA A 49 8.56 -0.56 -23.30
N ARG A 50 9.62 -0.75 -22.50
CA ARG A 50 10.93 -1.25 -22.98
C ARG A 50 10.87 -2.69 -23.51
N MET A 51 9.99 -3.52 -22.93
CA MET A 51 9.80 -4.92 -23.34
C MET A 51 8.75 -5.10 -24.44
N GLY A 52 8.08 -4.02 -24.88
CA GLY A 52 7.02 -4.08 -25.87
C GLY A 52 5.71 -4.72 -25.35
N VAL A 53 5.52 -4.78 -24.03
CA VAL A 53 4.32 -5.34 -23.39
C VAL A 53 3.29 -4.24 -23.17
N ALA A 54 2.08 -4.43 -23.68
CA ALA A 54 1.01 -3.45 -23.59
C ALA A 54 0.47 -3.33 -22.16
N SER A 55 0.52 -2.13 -21.57
CA SER A 55 -0.11 -1.86 -20.27
C SER A 55 -1.60 -1.60 -20.46
N ARG A 56 -2.43 -2.48 -19.91
CA ARG A 56 -3.90 -2.41 -19.96
C ARG A 56 -4.50 -2.34 -18.57
N ARG A 57 -5.65 -1.67 -18.44
CA ARG A 57 -6.40 -1.59 -17.21
C ARG A 57 -7.81 -2.15 -17.40
N LEU A 58 -8.33 -2.75 -16.34
CA LEU A 58 -9.70 -3.24 -16.27
C LEU A 58 -10.45 -2.42 -15.23
N THR A 59 -11.63 -1.94 -15.61
CA THR A 59 -12.53 -1.27 -14.67
C THR A 59 -13.61 -2.25 -14.27
N ALA A 60 -13.72 -2.50 -12.98
CA ALA A 60 -14.78 -3.32 -12.42
C ALA A 60 -16.14 -2.56 -12.47
N PRO A 61 -17.27 -3.27 -12.36
CA PRO A 61 -18.59 -2.62 -12.39
C PRO A 61 -18.83 -1.56 -11.30
N ASP A 62 -18.05 -1.60 -10.22
CA ASP A 62 -18.04 -0.62 -9.11
C ASP A 62 -17.16 0.61 -9.39
N GLY A 63 -16.58 0.72 -10.61
CA GLY A 63 -15.73 1.83 -11.01
C GLY A 63 -14.27 1.71 -10.57
N VAL A 64 -13.91 0.71 -9.78
CA VAL A 64 -12.52 0.50 -9.36
C VAL A 64 -11.70 -0.05 -10.52
N SER A 65 -10.59 0.63 -10.84
CA SER A 65 -9.72 0.26 -11.95
C SER A 65 -8.45 -0.41 -11.44
N ALA A 66 -8.11 -1.58 -12.01
CA ALA A 66 -6.91 -2.35 -11.69
C ALA A 66 -6.13 -2.68 -12.98
N ARG A 67 -4.84 -3.02 -12.85
CA ARG A 67 -4.02 -3.49 -13.96
C ARG A 67 -4.52 -4.85 -14.43
N TYR A 68 -4.81 -4.99 -15.71
CA TYR A 68 -4.95 -6.30 -16.34
C TYR A 68 -3.58 -6.98 -16.36
N THR A 69 -3.51 -8.17 -15.82
CA THR A 69 -2.24 -8.87 -15.63
C THR A 69 -2.29 -10.23 -16.32
N ASP A 70 -2.04 -10.25 -17.62
CA ASP A 70 -1.74 -11.51 -18.33
C ASP A 70 -0.36 -12.06 -17.95
N ALA A 71 0.04 -13.19 -18.50
CA ALA A 71 1.29 -13.85 -18.14
C ALA A 71 2.53 -12.96 -18.40
N GLU A 72 2.55 -12.23 -19.52
CA GLU A 72 3.65 -11.33 -19.88
C GLU A 72 3.68 -10.11 -18.94
N THR A 73 2.53 -9.52 -18.67
CA THR A 73 2.42 -8.42 -17.70
C THR A 73 2.84 -8.87 -16.29
N LEU A 74 2.49 -10.09 -15.87
CA LEU A 74 2.92 -10.64 -14.58
C LEU A 74 4.44 -10.74 -14.50
N GLN A 75 5.11 -11.16 -15.56
CA GLN A 75 6.57 -11.21 -15.63
C GLN A 75 7.17 -9.80 -15.50
N VAL A 76 6.62 -8.81 -16.23
CA VAL A 76 7.04 -7.41 -16.11
C VAL A 76 6.86 -6.88 -14.68
N VAL A 77 5.72 -7.15 -14.06
CA VAL A 77 5.44 -6.77 -12.66
C VAL A 77 6.50 -7.33 -11.73
N HIS A 78 6.81 -8.62 -11.85
CA HIS A 78 7.81 -9.26 -11.00
C HIS A 78 9.21 -8.65 -11.20
N LEU A 79 9.66 -8.51 -12.43
CA LEU A 79 10.96 -7.92 -12.75
C LEU A 79 11.07 -6.47 -12.28
N ALA A 80 10.05 -5.67 -12.51
CA ALA A 80 10.04 -4.26 -12.11
C ALA A 80 10.08 -4.10 -10.58
N LEU A 81 9.27 -4.86 -9.85
CA LEU A 81 9.20 -4.73 -8.40
C LEU A 81 10.42 -5.33 -7.70
N ALA A 82 10.85 -6.53 -8.09
CA ALA A 82 11.99 -7.20 -7.47
C ALA A 82 13.34 -6.67 -7.95
N GLY A 83 13.47 -6.32 -9.24
CA GLY A 83 14.74 -5.97 -9.86
C GLY A 83 15.00 -4.46 -10.03
N LEU A 84 13.99 -3.60 -9.96
CA LEU A 84 14.16 -2.15 -10.11
C LEU A 84 13.75 -1.38 -8.86
N ALA A 85 12.48 -1.46 -8.45
CA ALA A 85 11.96 -0.65 -7.34
C ALA A 85 12.58 -1.05 -6.00
N LYS A 86 12.60 -2.34 -5.67
CA LYS A 86 13.11 -2.84 -4.38
C LYS A 86 14.60 -2.58 -4.17
N PRO A 87 15.51 -2.84 -5.13
CA PRO A 87 16.93 -2.53 -4.96
C PRO A 87 17.18 -1.05 -4.67
N ARG A 88 16.44 -0.11 -5.29
CA ARG A 88 16.57 1.32 -5.00
C ARG A 88 16.20 1.64 -3.57
N LEU A 89 15.09 1.08 -3.06
CA LEU A 89 14.67 1.27 -1.66
C LEU A 89 15.69 0.67 -0.68
N LEU A 90 16.20 -0.53 -0.96
CA LEU A 90 17.21 -1.17 -0.11
C LEU A 90 18.51 -0.37 -0.08
N THR A 91 18.95 0.16 -1.22
CA THR A 91 20.15 1.02 -1.29
C THR A 91 19.93 2.31 -0.51
N ALA A 92 18.77 2.95 -0.66
CA ALA A 92 18.44 4.17 0.08
C ALA A 92 18.41 3.94 1.60
N LEU A 93 17.76 2.85 2.05
CA LEU A 93 17.73 2.46 3.47
C LEU A 93 19.14 2.16 3.99
N ALA A 94 19.95 1.42 3.25
CA ALA A 94 21.34 1.12 3.62
C ALA A 94 22.18 2.40 3.73
N SER A 95 22.02 3.35 2.79
CA SER A 95 22.69 4.65 2.84
C SER A 95 22.27 5.49 4.06
N ALA A 96 21.04 5.30 4.53
CA ALA A 96 20.54 5.94 5.76
C ALA A 96 20.86 5.15 7.05
N GLY A 97 21.69 4.08 6.96
CA GLY A 97 22.13 3.27 8.09
C GLY A 97 21.10 2.26 8.59
N VAL A 98 20.10 1.93 7.77
CA VAL A 98 19.04 0.98 8.12
C VAL A 98 19.37 -0.40 7.56
N SER A 99 19.37 -1.42 8.42
CA SER A 99 19.43 -2.82 7.99
C SER A 99 18.05 -3.26 7.49
N ALA A 100 17.92 -3.49 6.18
CA ALA A 100 16.67 -3.83 5.55
C ALA A 100 16.75 -5.15 4.78
N VAL A 101 15.65 -5.91 4.76
CA VAL A 101 15.54 -7.19 4.04
C VAL A 101 14.42 -7.09 3.01
N GLY A 102 14.78 -7.23 1.73
CA GLY A 102 13.81 -7.20 0.62
C GLY A 102 13.15 -8.55 0.39
N LEU A 103 11.82 -8.56 0.34
CA LEU A 103 10.99 -9.72 0.13
C LEU A 103 9.91 -9.43 -0.92
N THR A 104 9.60 -10.40 -1.75
CA THR A 104 8.32 -10.47 -2.46
C THR A 104 7.33 -11.30 -1.64
N GLY A 105 6.07 -11.30 -2.00
CA GLY A 105 5.11 -12.21 -1.36
C GLY A 105 5.39 -13.70 -1.63
N LEU A 106 6.31 -14.02 -2.57
CA LEU A 106 6.73 -15.39 -2.88
C LEU A 106 7.72 -15.92 -1.84
N ASP A 107 8.58 -15.05 -1.30
CA ASP A 107 9.67 -15.42 -0.40
C ASP A 107 9.11 -15.97 0.91
N GLY A 108 9.44 -17.22 1.22
CA GLY A 108 8.91 -17.94 2.38
C GLY A 108 7.38 -18.06 2.41
N GLY A 109 6.70 -17.93 1.25
CA GLY A 109 5.25 -17.89 1.18
C GLY A 109 4.64 -16.72 1.94
N LEU A 110 5.33 -15.58 1.96
CA LEU A 110 4.98 -14.42 2.76
C LEU A 110 3.55 -13.92 2.54
N LEU A 111 3.12 -13.85 1.27
CA LEU A 111 1.75 -13.49 0.90
C LEU A 111 1.11 -14.64 0.13
N ARG A 112 0.07 -15.24 0.67
CA ARG A 112 -0.77 -16.21 -0.05
C ARG A 112 -2.01 -15.50 -0.58
N ALA A 113 -2.46 -15.89 -1.77
CA ALA A 113 -3.59 -15.22 -2.41
C ALA A 113 -4.48 -16.23 -3.14
N ARG A 114 -5.76 -15.92 -3.21
CA ARG A 114 -6.71 -16.59 -4.10
C ARG A 114 -6.73 -15.90 -5.44
N ARG A 115 -6.39 -16.64 -6.51
CA ARG A 115 -6.46 -16.13 -7.88
C ARG A 115 -7.90 -15.89 -8.30
N LYS A 116 -8.13 -14.81 -9.02
CA LYS A 116 -9.40 -14.57 -9.71
C LYS A 116 -9.45 -15.42 -10.98
N THR A 117 -10.24 -16.48 -10.97
CA THR A 117 -10.38 -17.40 -12.12
C THR A 117 -11.17 -16.81 -13.28
N ALA A 118 -12.07 -15.89 -12.98
CA ALA A 118 -12.82 -15.10 -13.95
C ALA A 118 -13.35 -13.84 -13.28
N HIS A 119 -13.33 -12.73 -13.98
CA HIS A 119 -14.01 -11.53 -13.53
C HIS A 119 -14.71 -10.80 -14.68
N ARG A 120 -15.76 -10.06 -14.31
CA ARG A 120 -16.47 -9.22 -15.25
C ARG A 120 -15.75 -7.88 -15.32
N ALA A 121 -15.46 -7.44 -16.55
CA ALA A 121 -14.91 -6.11 -16.80
C ALA A 121 -15.74 -5.41 -17.87
N VAL A 122 -15.62 -4.10 -17.88
CA VAL A 122 -16.15 -3.27 -18.97
C VAL A 122 -14.98 -2.85 -19.85
N VAL A 123 -15.01 -3.27 -21.13
CA VAL A 123 -14.04 -2.89 -22.15
C VAL A 123 -14.82 -2.31 -23.30
N ASP A 124 -14.51 -1.08 -23.70
CA ASP A 124 -15.20 -0.34 -24.77
C ASP A 124 -16.73 -0.34 -24.60
N GLY A 125 -17.21 -0.13 -23.36
CA GLY A 125 -18.63 -0.12 -23.03
C GLY A 125 -19.31 -1.49 -23.00
N ARG A 126 -18.61 -2.58 -23.29
CA ARG A 126 -19.14 -3.94 -23.29
C ARG A 126 -18.70 -4.72 -22.04
N ARG A 127 -19.64 -5.43 -21.42
CA ARG A 127 -19.32 -6.36 -20.33
C ARG A 127 -18.75 -7.65 -20.92
N ILE A 128 -17.51 -7.97 -20.54
CA ILE A 128 -16.81 -9.19 -20.94
C ILE A 128 -16.39 -9.99 -19.71
N VAL A 129 -16.16 -11.29 -19.90
CA VAL A 129 -15.59 -12.17 -18.86
C VAL A 129 -14.13 -12.43 -19.22
N ILE A 130 -13.24 -12.06 -18.32
CA ILE A 130 -11.80 -12.26 -18.44
C ILE A 130 -11.41 -13.47 -17.62
N ARG A 131 -10.61 -14.37 -18.20
CA ARG A 131 -10.17 -15.64 -17.57
C ARG A 131 -8.65 -15.78 -17.46
N ASP A 132 -7.89 -15.00 -18.22
CA ASP A 132 -6.43 -15.02 -18.30
C ASP A 132 -5.76 -13.92 -17.44
N ASP A 133 -6.52 -13.31 -16.53
CA ASP A 133 -5.95 -12.37 -15.57
C ASP A 133 -5.30 -13.12 -14.39
N HIS A 134 -4.04 -12.82 -14.16
CA HIS A 134 -3.24 -13.35 -13.06
C HIS A 134 -3.24 -12.39 -11.86
N SER A 135 -4.37 -11.81 -11.53
CA SER A 135 -4.56 -11.04 -10.31
C SER A 135 -5.28 -11.86 -9.24
N GLY A 136 -5.04 -11.52 -7.98
CA GLY A 136 -5.60 -12.22 -6.84
C GLY A 136 -5.91 -11.32 -5.65
N ARG A 137 -6.59 -11.92 -4.67
CA ARG A 137 -6.83 -11.32 -3.35
C ARG A 137 -5.99 -12.08 -2.32
N ILE A 138 -5.24 -11.34 -1.48
CA ILE A 138 -4.48 -11.92 -0.39
C ILE A 138 -5.44 -12.55 0.62
N THR A 139 -5.12 -13.76 1.06
CA THR A 139 -5.90 -14.55 2.01
C THR A 139 -5.14 -14.84 3.30
N GLU A 140 -3.80 -14.83 3.24
CA GLU A 140 -2.94 -15.16 4.39
C GLU A 140 -1.61 -14.42 4.27
N VAL A 141 -1.04 -14.05 5.41
CA VAL A 141 0.30 -13.47 5.56
C VAL A 141 1.10 -14.34 6.50
N ASN A 142 2.32 -14.71 6.10
CA ASN A 142 3.29 -15.36 7.00
C ASN A 142 3.91 -14.29 7.91
N ASP A 143 3.17 -13.88 8.94
CA ASP A 143 3.59 -12.86 9.89
C ASP A 143 4.77 -13.31 10.76
N ALA A 144 4.95 -14.62 10.97
CA ALA A 144 6.08 -15.17 11.70
C ALA A 144 7.42 -14.80 11.07
N LEU A 145 7.51 -14.82 9.72
CA LEU A 145 8.71 -14.37 9.01
C LEU A 145 8.98 -12.88 9.26
N LEU A 146 7.96 -12.04 9.19
CA LEU A 146 8.10 -10.61 9.44
C LEU A 146 8.50 -10.31 10.89
N ARG A 147 7.86 -10.98 11.87
CA ARG A 147 8.20 -10.84 13.28
C ARG A 147 9.65 -11.24 13.58
N THR A 148 10.13 -12.31 12.92
CA THR A 148 11.52 -12.75 13.05
C THR A 148 12.50 -11.67 12.58
N LEU A 149 12.25 -11.06 11.43
CA LEU A 149 13.09 -10.00 10.90
C LEU A 149 13.05 -8.74 11.78
N LEU A 150 11.86 -8.33 12.21
CA LEU A 150 11.70 -7.19 13.12
C LEU A 150 12.41 -7.42 14.45
N ALA A 151 12.29 -8.62 15.03
CA ALA A 151 12.98 -9.00 16.28
C ALA A 151 14.51 -9.00 16.13
N ALA A 152 15.01 -9.33 14.94
CA ALA A 152 16.44 -9.24 14.60
C ALA A 152 16.92 -7.81 14.29
N GLY A 153 16.03 -6.81 14.33
CA GLY A 153 16.35 -5.40 14.07
C GLY A 153 16.40 -5.02 12.59
N HIS A 154 15.82 -5.84 11.73
CA HIS A 154 15.72 -5.55 10.30
C HIS A 154 14.38 -4.87 9.95
N VAL A 155 14.41 -4.02 8.93
CA VAL A 155 13.21 -3.47 8.29
C VAL A 155 12.83 -4.37 7.10
N PRO A 156 11.70 -5.12 7.16
CA PRO A 156 11.21 -5.84 6.00
C PRO A 156 10.72 -4.87 4.92
N VAL A 157 11.16 -5.08 3.66
CA VAL A 157 10.74 -4.32 2.47
C VAL A 157 9.96 -5.26 1.55
N VAL A 158 8.65 -5.18 1.59
CA VAL A 158 7.73 -6.15 1.00
C VAL A 158 7.09 -5.63 -0.28
N SER A 159 6.94 -6.49 -1.28
CA SER A 159 6.18 -6.17 -2.50
C SER A 159 5.38 -7.37 -3.02
N PRO A 160 4.36 -7.16 -3.88
CA PRO A 160 3.86 -8.21 -4.76
C PRO A 160 4.99 -8.81 -5.63
N PRO A 161 4.77 -9.94 -6.31
CA PRO A 161 3.57 -10.77 -6.36
C PRO A 161 3.40 -11.66 -5.12
N ALA A 162 2.23 -12.29 -4.99
CA ALA A 162 1.89 -13.29 -3.98
C ALA A 162 1.90 -14.71 -4.56
N VAL A 163 1.79 -15.73 -3.72
CA VAL A 163 1.64 -17.14 -4.10
C VAL A 163 0.16 -17.49 -4.18
N ALA A 164 -0.32 -17.98 -5.32
CA ALA A 164 -1.66 -18.52 -5.46
C ALA A 164 -1.79 -19.95 -4.89
N GLU A 165 -3.03 -20.47 -4.80
CA GLU A 165 -3.30 -21.80 -4.26
C GLU A 165 -2.63 -22.93 -5.07
N ASP A 166 -2.38 -22.70 -6.37
CA ASP A 166 -1.68 -23.63 -7.28
C ASP A 166 -0.15 -23.49 -7.25
N GLY A 167 0.39 -22.68 -6.33
CA GLY A 167 1.82 -22.42 -6.18
C GLY A 167 2.38 -21.41 -7.18
N ARG A 168 1.58 -20.87 -8.10
CA ARG A 168 2.03 -19.92 -9.11
C ARG A 168 2.00 -18.48 -8.59
N PRO A 169 2.86 -17.60 -9.14
CA PRO A 169 2.77 -16.18 -8.84
C PRO A 169 1.45 -15.56 -9.27
N VAL A 170 0.93 -14.64 -8.47
CA VAL A 170 -0.25 -13.86 -8.79
C VAL A 170 -0.06 -12.41 -8.37
N ASN A 171 -0.39 -11.47 -9.25
CA ASN A 171 -0.32 -10.06 -8.94
C ASN A 171 -1.38 -9.66 -7.91
N THR A 172 -1.00 -8.81 -6.97
CA THR A 172 -1.90 -8.23 -5.98
C THR A 172 -1.68 -6.73 -5.91
N ASP A 173 -2.70 -5.99 -5.50
CA ASP A 173 -2.56 -4.56 -5.27
C ASP A 173 -1.67 -4.30 -4.05
N ALA A 174 -0.74 -3.33 -4.16
CA ALA A 174 0.24 -3.07 -3.12
C ALA A 174 -0.36 -2.35 -1.89
N ASP A 175 -1.43 -1.56 -2.04
CA ASP A 175 -2.14 -0.95 -0.91
C ASP A 175 -2.84 -2.07 -0.10
N ARG A 176 -3.47 -3.03 -0.79
CA ARG A 176 -4.09 -4.21 -0.16
C ARG A 176 -3.06 -5.17 0.42
N ALA A 177 -1.88 -5.29 -0.18
CA ALA A 177 -0.77 -6.03 0.41
C ALA A 177 -0.31 -5.39 1.74
N ALA A 178 -0.21 -4.06 1.78
CA ALA A 178 0.11 -3.35 3.00
C ALA A 178 -0.97 -3.51 4.09
N ALA A 179 -2.24 -3.47 3.70
CA ALA A 179 -3.37 -3.71 4.60
C ALA A 179 -3.33 -5.12 5.20
N ALA A 180 -3.07 -6.14 4.35
CA ALA A 180 -2.97 -7.53 4.81
C ALA A 180 -1.76 -7.75 5.74
N VAL A 181 -0.59 -7.17 5.41
CA VAL A 181 0.60 -7.20 6.27
C VAL A 181 0.34 -6.51 7.60
N ALA A 182 -0.31 -5.34 7.59
CA ALA A 182 -0.64 -4.61 8.82
C ALA A 182 -1.60 -5.41 9.71
N ALA A 183 -2.65 -5.98 9.13
CA ALA A 183 -3.60 -6.83 9.85
C ALA A 183 -2.94 -8.10 10.41
N GLY A 184 -2.15 -8.82 9.61
CA GLY A 184 -1.44 -10.03 10.03
C GLY A 184 -0.45 -9.79 11.19
N LEU A 185 0.20 -8.63 11.21
CA LEU A 185 1.10 -8.23 12.29
C LEU A 185 0.36 -7.69 13.52
N GLY A 186 -0.94 -7.36 13.43
CA GLY A 186 -1.63 -6.57 14.46
C GLY A 186 -0.98 -5.19 14.63
N ALA A 187 -0.67 -4.54 13.51
CA ALA A 187 0.02 -3.25 13.52
C ALA A 187 -0.85 -2.16 14.16
N GLY A 188 -0.24 -1.30 14.95
CA GLY A 188 -0.94 -0.14 15.53
C GLY A 188 -1.33 0.88 14.47
N THR A 189 -0.48 1.08 13.45
CA THR A 189 -0.72 2.09 12.42
C THR A 189 -0.33 1.57 11.02
N LEU A 190 -1.21 1.83 10.05
CA LEU A 190 -0.93 1.73 8.62
C LEU A 190 -0.91 3.13 8.00
N VAL A 191 0.19 3.49 7.34
CA VAL A 191 0.33 4.75 6.58
C VAL A 191 0.35 4.43 5.09
N LEU A 192 -0.63 4.93 4.35
CA LEU A 192 -0.72 4.81 2.89
C LEU A 192 -0.30 6.13 2.25
N LEU A 193 0.93 6.18 1.75
CA LEU A 193 1.46 7.38 1.08
C LEU A 193 0.92 7.50 -0.35
N THR A 194 0.56 8.72 -0.72
CA THR A 194 -0.03 9.04 -2.03
C THR A 194 0.56 10.33 -2.61
N GLY A 195 0.31 10.63 -3.87
CA GLY A 195 0.72 11.87 -4.54
C GLY A 195 -0.26 13.04 -4.34
N ALA A 196 -1.09 12.97 -3.30
CA ALA A 196 -2.00 14.02 -2.89
C ALA A 196 -1.86 14.27 -1.39
N PRO A 197 -2.28 15.43 -0.85
CA PRO A 197 -2.11 15.75 0.58
C PRO A 197 -2.92 14.82 1.51
N GLY A 198 -3.91 14.12 0.98
CA GLY A 198 -4.79 13.19 1.70
C GLY A 198 -5.95 12.76 0.82
N VAL A 199 -7.09 12.43 1.43
CA VAL A 199 -8.37 12.30 0.73
C VAL A 199 -8.94 13.69 0.54
N LEU A 200 -9.24 14.07 -0.70
CA LEU A 200 -9.79 15.38 -1.05
C LEU A 200 -11.32 15.29 -1.16
N ALA A 201 -12.02 16.29 -0.65
CA ALA A 201 -13.45 16.44 -0.88
C ALA A 201 -13.73 16.78 -2.35
N ASP A 202 -12.89 17.63 -2.95
CA ASP A 202 -12.85 17.93 -4.38
C ASP A 202 -11.47 17.54 -4.94
N PRO A 203 -11.37 16.56 -5.86
CA PRO A 203 -10.10 16.16 -6.47
C PRO A 203 -9.35 17.27 -7.22
N ALA A 204 -10.02 18.36 -7.59
CA ALA A 204 -9.41 19.51 -8.27
C ALA A 204 -8.83 20.54 -7.28
N ASP A 205 -9.14 20.42 -5.99
CA ASP A 205 -8.72 21.35 -4.94
C ASP A 205 -7.89 20.63 -3.87
N GLU A 206 -6.58 20.85 -3.87
CA GLU A 206 -5.66 20.26 -2.89
C GLU A 206 -5.86 20.80 -1.46
N ASP A 207 -6.52 21.94 -1.28
CA ASP A 207 -6.84 22.52 0.04
C ASP A 207 -8.10 21.87 0.67
N SER A 208 -8.84 21.07 -0.12
CA SER A 208 -10.06 20.37 0.32
C SER A 208 -9.79 19.05 1.08
N VAL A 209 -8.63 18.92 1.75
CA VAL A 209 -8.26 17.71 2.48
C VAL A 209 -9.24 17.41 3.61
N LEU A 210 -9.75 16.19 3.61
CA LEU A 210 -10.60 15.69 4.69
C LEU A 210 -9.70 15.21 5.86
N PRO A 211 -9.85 15.76 7.07
CA PRO A 211 -9.11 15.25 8.23
C PRO A 211 -9.54 13.81 8.59
N VAL A 212 -10.80 13.47 8.37
CA VAL A 212 -11.36 12.14 8.59
C VAL A 212 -12.18 11.72 7.37
N CYS A 213 -12.01 10.49 6.93
CA CYS A 213 -12.80 9.88 5.85
C CYS A 213 -13.47 8.61 6.37
N ALA A 214 -14.81 8.63 6.49
CA ALA A 214 -15.57 7.45 6.86
C ALA A 214 -15.82 6.55 5.64
N VAL A 215 -15.64 5.25 5.83
CA VAL A 215 -15.89 4.23 4.80
C VAL A 215 -16.89 3.20 5.31
N ALA A 216 -17.86 2.86 4.47
CA ALA A 216 -18.84 1.81 4.79
C ALA A 216 -18.12 0.45 4.93
N PRO A 217 -18.58 -0.47 5.79
CA PRO A 217 -17.99 -1.79 5.97
C PRO A 217 -17.98 -2.65 4.70
N SER A 218 -18.80 -2.33 3.73
CA SER A 218 -18.91 -3.03 2.44
C SER A 218 -19.32 -2.07 1.32
N GLY A 219 -19.30 -2.53 0.08
CA GLY A 219 -19.71 -1.74 -1.09
C GLY A 219 -18.60 -0.86 -1.67
N THR A 220 -18.98 0.03 -2.55
CA THR A 220 -18.08 0.95 -3.26
C THR A 220 -17.64 2.07 -2.30
N PRO A 221 -16.34 2.40 -2.24
CA PRO A 221 -15.86 3.52 -1.43
C PRO A 221 -16.37 4.86 -1.99
N PRO A 222 -16.41 5.92 -1.14
CA PRO A 222 -16.99 7.21 -1.54
C PRO A 222 -16.23 7.91 -2.69
N PHE A 223 -14.91 7.67 -2.79
CA PHE A 223 -14.06 8.30 -3.80
C PHE A 223 -13.35 7.22 -4.62
N THR A 224 -13.71 7.06 -5.91
CA THR A 224 -13.21 5.97 -6.76
C THR A 224 -12.16 6.40 -7.77
N GLY A 225 -11.96 7.70 -7.99
CA GLY A 225 -11.04 8.24 -8.99
C GLY A 225 -9.55 8.06 -8.63
N GLY A 226 -8.69 7.98 -9.65
CA GLY A 226 -7.24 8.12 -9.53
C GLY A 226 -6.49 7.15 -8.64
N GLY A 227 -7.05 6.01 -8.28
CA GLY A 227 -6.44 5.05 -7.36
C GLY A 227 -6.79 5.29 -5.88
N MET A 228 -7.51 6.37 -5.53
CA MET A 228 -7.99 6.61 -4.16
C MET A 228 -8.98 5.54 -3.73
N GLY A 229 -9.86 5.07 -4.64
CA GLY A 229 -10.78 3.99 -4.35
C GLY A 229 -10.10 2.70 -3.85
N LEU A 230 -8.98 2.30 -4.47
CA LEU A 230 -8.21 1.14 -4.01
C LEU A 230 -7.58 1.36 -2.63
N LYS A 231 -7.11 2.59 -2.33
CA LYS A 231 -6.59 2.94 -1.00
C LYS A 231 -7.67 2.88 0.07
N LEU A 232 -8.86 3.37 -0.22
CA LEU A 232 -10.00 3.30 0.71
C LEU A 232 -10.49 1.86 0.92
N VAL A 233 -10.45 1.01 -0.14
CA VAL A 233 -10.71 -0.43 0.02
C VAL A 233 -9.63 -1.07 0.92
N ALA A 234 -8.36 -0.77 0.70
CA ALA A 234 -7.26 -1.29 1.52
C ALA A 234 -7.36 -0.79 2.97
N ALA A 235 -7.68 0.48 3.18
CA ALA A 235 -7.89 1.06 4.50
C ALA A 235 -9.02 0.35 5.25
N ARG A 236 -10.15 0.13 4.59
CA ARG A 236 -11.28 -0.64 5.14
C ARG A 236 -10.85 -2.06 5.53
N GLU A 237 -10.14 -2.77 4.64
CA GLU A 237 -9.65 -4.13 4.92
C GLU A 237 -8.68 -4.16 6.11
N ALA A 238 -7.81 -3.17 6.25
CA ALA A 238 -6.92 -3.03 7.39
C ALA A 238 -7.68 -2.81 8.71
N LEU A 239 -8.63 -1.88 8.74
CA LEU A 239 -9.46 -1.61 9.91
C LEU A 239 -10.30 -2.83 10.31
N GLN A 240 -10.91 -3.52 9.35
CA GLN A 240 -11.63 -4.77 9.59
C GLN A 240 -10.70 -5.90 10.09
N GLY A 241 -9.43 -5.87 9.71
CA GLY A 241 -8.39 -6.76 10.19
C GLY A 241 -7.79 -6.39 11.56
N GLY A 242 -8.31 -5.35 12.23
CA GLY A 242 -7.91 -4.96 13.58
C GLY A 242 -6.73 -3.98 13.65
N VAL A 243 -6.33 -3.35 12.54
CA VAL A 243 -5.35 -2.26 12.57
C VAL A 243 -5.92 -1.05 13.32
N GLY A 244 -5.17 -0.51 14.28
CA GLY A 244 -5.66 0.53 15.19
C GLY A 244 -5.95 1.86 14.48
N ARG A 245 -5.03 2.31 13.59
CA ARG A 245 -5.16 3.56 12.82
C ARG A 245 -4.76 3.34 11.37
N VAL A 246 -5.51 3.93 10.46
CA VAL A 246 -5.15 3.95 9.02
C VAL A 246 -5.13 5.38 8.52
N LEU A 247 -3.98 5.79 8.00
CA LEU A 247 -3.71 7.15 7.56
C LEU A 247 -3.41 7.16 6.06
N ILE A 248 -4.05 8.09 5.33
CA ILE A 248 -3.71 8.41 3.93
C ILE A 248 -3.02 9.77 3.93
N ALA A 249 -1.76 9.82 3.45
CA ALA A 249 -0.91 10.98 3.64
C ALA A 249 -0.10 11.35 2.39
N ASP A 250 0.38 12.59 2.37
CA ASP A 250 1.18 13.16 1.29
C ASP A 250 2.59 12.56 1.26
N GLY A 251 2.85 11.72 0.27
CA GLY A 251 4.17 11.13 0.02
C GLY A 251 5.17 12.05 -0.69
N ARG A 252 4.79 13.29 -1.02
CA ARG A 252 5.66 14.29 -1.68
C ARG A 252 6.48 15.10 -0.66
N ARG A 253 6.11 15.01 0.63
CA ARG A 253 6.76 15.74 1.73
C ARG A 253 8.16 15.17 2.01
N ARG A 254 8.99 15.97 2.68
CA ARG A 254 10.31 15.53 3.16
C ARG A 254 10.25 14.56 4.33
N ASP A 255 9.18 14.64 5.13
CA ASP A 255 8.94 13.85 6.34
C ASP A 255 7.58 13.14 6.28
N PRO A 256 7.31 12.33 5.21
CA PRO A 256 5.95 11.93 4.88
C PRO A 256 5.29 11.04 5.95
N VAL A 257 6.05 10.15 6.59
CA VAL A 257 5.55 9.24 7.61
C VAL A 257 5.42 9.95 8.96
N ARG A 258 6.41 10.75 9.35
CA ARG A 258 6.38 11.51 10.60
C ARG A 258 5.28 12.56 10.60
N ALA A 259 5.13 13.29 9.49
CA ALA A 259 4.05 14.25 9.33
C ALA A 259 2.66 13.58 9.42
N ALA A 260 2.49 12.40 8.80
CA ALA A 260 1.27 11.63 8.91
C ALA A 260 0.97 11.23 10.35
N LEU A 261 1.96 10.69 11.07
CA LEU A 261 1.82 10.30 12.47
C LEU A 261 1.51 11.49 13.40
N ALA A 262 2.00 12.67 13.04
CA ALA A 262 1.76 13.94 13.74
C ALA A 262 0.40 14.61 13.39
N GLY A 263 -0.42 14.00 12.52
CA GLY A 263 -1.75 14.49 12.17
C GLY A 263 -1.88 15.18 10.80
N SER A 264 -0.79 15.27 10.00
CA SER A 264 -0.87 15.77 8.62
C SER A 264 -1.28 14.65 7.67
N ALA A 265 -2.51 14.14 7.82
CA ALA A 265 -3.05 13.03 7.05
C ALA A 265 -4.58 13.01 7.13
N THR A 266 -5.21 12.28 6.23
CA THR A 266 -6.60 11.85 6.41
C THR A 266 -6.62 10.56 7.22
N GLU A 267 -7.30 10.55 8.36
CA GLU A 267 -7.59 9.32 9.10
C GLU A 267 -8.81 8.63 8.52
N VAL A 268 -8.67 7.37 8.13
CA VAL A 268 -9.80 6.57 7.63
C VAL A 268 -10.44 5.83 8.79
N VAL A 269 -11.77 5.88 8.87
CA VAL A 269 -12.57 5.21 9.92
C VAL A 269 -13.68 4.36 9.28
N LEU A 270 -14.13 3.33 9.99
CA LEU A 270 -15.33 2.59 9.59
C LEU A 270 -16.58 3.35 10.04
N GLU A 271 -17.58 3.44 9.16
CA GLU A 271 -18.90 3.95 9.54
C GLU A 271 -19.49 3.11 10.67
N GLY A 272 -20.00 3.78 11.71
CA GLY A 272 -20.51 3.12 12.91
C GLY A 272 -19.46 2.55 13.86
N GLY A 273 -18.17 2.75 13.57
CA GLY A 273 -17.07 2.44 14.48
C GLY A 273 -16.98 3.43 15.65
N PRO A 274 -16.13 3.13 16.66
CA PRO A 274 -15.90 4.05 17.77
C PRO A 274 -15.38 5.41 17.25
N ALA A 275 -15.87 6.49 17.83
CA ALA A 275 -15.41 7.84 17.47
C ALA A 275 -13.91 7.97 17.72
N VAL A 276 -13.19 8.46 16.72
CA VAL A 276 -11.77 8.82 16.89
C VAL A 276 -11.68 9.96 17.87
N ALA A 277 -10.91 9.80 18.94
CA ALA A 277 -10.61 10.92 19.84
C ALA A 277 -9.88 12.00 19.02
N ALA A 278 -10.43 13.22 19.01
CA ALA A 278 -9.75 14.35 18.37
C ALA A 278 -8.33 14.45 18.93
N PRO A 279 -7.30 14.70 18.09
CA PRO A 279 -5.97 14.97 18.61
C PRO A 279 -6.06 16.17 19.56
N ASP A 280 -5.54 15.98 20.78
CA ASP A 280 -5.42 17.08 21.75
C ASP A 280 -4.70 18.24 21.08
N ALA A 281 -5.43 19.31 20.81
CA ALA A 281 -4.86 20.58 20.46
C ALA A 281 -4.10 21.08 21.69
N ALA A 282 -2.81 20.73 21.78
CA ALA A 282 -1.92 21.25 22.81
C ALA A 282 -1.87 22.77 22.65
N ILE A 283 -2.68 23.43 23.45
CA ILE A 283 -2.72 24.86 23.62
C ILE A 283 -1.36 25.29 24.19
N GLY A 284 -0.46 25.72 23.30
CA GLY A 284 0.73 26.48 23.65
C GLY A 284 0.38 27.95 23.85
N ALA A 285 -0.37 28.27 24.88
CA ALA A 285 -0.44 29.62 25.40
C ALA A 285 0.46 29.66 26.64
N GLY A 286 1.65 30.17 26.48
CA GLY A 286 2.62 30.43 27.54
C GLY A 286 3.33 31.74 27.27
N ARG A 287 2.98 32.74 28.02
CA ARG A 287 3.39 34.15 28.13
C ARG A 287 4.91 34.37 27.99
#